data_3ed2c7d04dda5e0b61304cac0d1d6575
#
_entry.id   3ed2c7d04dda5e0b61304cac0d1d6575
#
_cell.length_a   1.000
_cell.length_b   1.000
_cell.length_c   1.000
_cell.angle_alpha   90.00
_cell.angle_beta   90.00
_cell.angle_gamma   90.00
#
_symmetry.space_group_name_H-M   'P 1'
#
loop_
_entity.id
_entity.type
_entity.pdbx_description
1 polymer ?
#
loop_
_entity_poly.entity_id
_entity_poly.type
_entity_poly.pdbx_seq_one_letter_code
_entity_poly.pdbx_strand_id
1 'polypeptide(L)'
;MQTTTNKHNWNDSILIDLLGGTNEVARLCNVAPPAVAQWRHRGLPYGQLVFLAAKLEKDSHGLVTRKDLFPNNWWMVWPELAKT
;
A
#
# COMPACT_ATOMS: atom_id res chain seq x y z
N MET A 1 -9.54 -15.83 -9.13
CA MET A 1 -9.53 -15.22 -8.90
C MET A 1 -9.30 -14.12 -8.59
N GLN A 2 -9.49 -13.68 -8.69
CA GLN A 2 -8.97 -12.71 -8.60
C GLN A 2 -9.03 -11.93 -7.58
N THR A 3 -8.29 -11.37 -7.24
CA THR A 3 -8.23 -10.78 -6.00
C THR A 3 -8.99 -9.52 -5.95
N THR A 4 -9.28 -9.04 -4.76
CA THR A 4 -9.96 -7.79 -4.56
C THR A 4 -9.00 -6.64 -4.39
N THR A 5 -7.72 -6.91 -4.40
CA THR A 5 -6.76 -5.85 -4.17
C THR A 5 -6.45 -5.12 -5.46
N ASN A 6 -5.87 -3.95 -5.33
CA ASN A 6 -5.44 -3.15 -6.45
C ASN A 6 -4.31 -3.86 -7.19
N LYS A 7 -4.35 -3.77 -8.51
CA LYS A 7 -3.32 -4.42 -9.33
C LYS A 7 -2.15 -3.49 -9.53
N HIS A 8 -1.04 -3.84 -8.95
CA HIS A 8 0.21 -3.12 -9.14
C HIS A 8 1.32 -4.15 -9.26
N ASN A 9 2.50 -3.69 -9.62
CA ASN A 9 3.62 -4.57 -9.86
C ASN A 9 4.47 -4.86 -8.63
N TRP A 10 4.11 -4.31 -7.49
CA TRP A 10 4.87 -4.49 -6.27
C TRP A 10 4.36 -5.69 -5.48
N ASN A 11 5.29 -6.41 -4.87
CA ASN A 11 4.95 -7.49 -3.95
C ASN A 11 4.49 -6.90 -2.63
N ASP A 12 3.32 -7.31 -2.17
CA ASP A 12 2.74 -6.72 -0.96
C ASP A 12 3.59 -6.99 0.28
N SER A 13 4.26 -8.14 0.33
CA SER A 13 5.14 -8.43 1.46
C SER A 13 6.31 -7.44 1.51
N ILE A 14 6.85 -7.09 0.36
CA ILE A 14 7.92 -6.10 0.28
C ILE A 14 7.41 -4.73 0.72
N LEU A 15 6.20 -4.37 0.32
CA LEU A 15 5.61 -3.10 0.75
C LEU A 15 5.48 -3.02 2.26
N ILE A 16 5.06 -4.12 2.88
CA ILE A 16 4.95 -4.19 4.34
C ILE A 16 6.33 -4.01 4.98
N ASP A 17 7.35 -4.65 4.42
CA ASP A 17 8.70 -4.51 4.94
C ASP A 17 9.22 -3.08 4.81
N LEU A 18 8.92 -2.41 3.71
CA LEU A 18 9.31 -1.02 3.51
C LEU A 18 8.66 -0.09 4.53
N LEU A 19 7.49 -0.47 5.03
CA LEU A 19 6.77 0.32 6.04
C LEU A 19 7.24 0.04 7.46
N GLY A 20 8.17 -0.88 7.63
CA GLY A 20 8.70 -1.19 8.96
C GLY A 20 8.36 -2.58 9.46
N GLY A 21 7.68 -3.40 8.66
CA GLY A 21 7.38 -4.78 9.00
C GLY A 21 5.98 -4.98 9.51
N THR A 22 5.67 -6.24 9.82
CA THR A 22 4.32 -6.66 10.20
C THR A 22 3.77 -5.88 11.39
N ASN A 23 4.56 -5.76 12.46
CA ASN A 23 4.07 -5.12 13.68
C ASN A 23 3.86 -3.62 13.49
N GLU A 24 4.72 -2.98 12.73
CA GLU A 24 4.56 -1.54 12.48
C GLU A 24 3.32 -1.27 11.63
N VAL A 25 3.10 -2.07 10.59
CA VAL A 25 1.91 -1.90 9.77
C VAL A 25 0.65 -2.17 10.59
N ALA A 26 0.70 -3.17 11.47
CA ALA A 26 -0.43 -3.44 12.36
C ALA A 26 -0.74 -2.24 13.24
N ARG A 27 0.29 -1.60 13.78
CA ARG A 27 0.12 -0.41 14.60
C ARG A 27 -0.48 0.73 13.80
N LEU A 28 0.05 0.96 12.59
CA LEU A 28 -0.43 2.05 11.73
C LEU A 28 -1.90 1.86 11.34
N CYS A 29 -2.30 0.62 11.09
CA CYS A 29 -3.66 0.33 10.66
C CYS A 29 -4.60 0.00 11.81
N ASN A 30 -4.08 -0.04 13.02
CA ASN A 30 -4.86 -0.37 14.22
C ASN A 30 -5.53 -1.74 14.09
N VAL A 31 -4.75 -2.72 13.69
CA VAL A 31 -5.21 -4.11 13.58
C VAL A 31 -4.20 -5.02 14.28
N ALA A 32 -4.61 -6.27 14.51
CA ALA A 32 -3.72 -7.24 15.13
C ALA A 32 -2.67 -7.70 14.12
N PRO A 33 -1.44 -8.01 14.56
CA PRO A 33 -0.39 -8.47 13.64
C PRO A 33 -0.78 -9.65 12.75
N PRO A 34 -1.56 -10.66 13.21
CA PRO A 34 -1.97 -11.73 12.31
C PRO A 34 -2.73 -11.26 11.06
N ALA A 35 -3.46 -10.16 11.16
CA ALA A 35 -4.14 -9.63 9.99
C ALA A 35 -3.14 -9.17 8.93
N VAL A 36 -2.08 -8.49 9.38
CA VAL A 36 -1.03 -8.04 8.46
C VAL A 36 -0.28 -9.24 7.88
N ALA A 37 -0.06 -10.28 8.67
CA ALA A 37 0.59 -11.48 8.17
C ALA A 37 -0.21 -12.10 7.04
N GLN A 38 -1.54 -12.08 7.13
CA GLN A 38 -2.38 -12.56 6.04
C GLN A 38 -2.24 -11.69 4.78
N TRP A 39 -2.07 -10.39 4.97
CA TRP A 39 -1.91 -9.48 3.84
C TRP A 39 -0.64 -9.77 3.04
N ARG A 40 0.37 -10.34 3.68
CA ARG A 40 1.60 -10.72 2.96
C ARG A 40 1.32 -11.77 1.90
N HIS A 41 0.31 -12.62 2.11
CA HIS A 41 -0.04 -13.68 1.19
C HIS A 41 -1.20 -13.31 0.29
N ARG A 42 -2.19 -12.62 0.83
CA ARG A 42 -3.41 -12.30 0.10
C ARG A 42 -3.38 -10.95 -0.58
N GLY A 43 -2.46 -10.10 -0.15
CA GLY A 43 -2.36 -8.72 -0.64
C GLY A 43 -3.01 -7.75 0.32
N LEU A 44 -2.49 -6.53 0.30
CA LEU A 44 -3.03 -5.45 1.11
C LEU A 44 -4.42 -5.08 0.59
N PRO A 45 -5.42 -4.97 1.48
CA PRO A 45 -6.74 -4.50 1.06
C PRO A 45 -6.64 -3.10 0.46
N TYR A 46 -7.53 -2.82 -0.48
CA TYR A 46 -7.51 -1.55 -1.20
C TYR A 46 -7.51 -0.34 -0.26
N GLY A 47 -8.41 -0.33 0.70
CA GLY A 47 -8.50 0.81 1.63
C GLY A 47 -7.24 1.01 2.45
N GLN A 48 -6.63 -0.09 2.89
CA GLN A 48 -5.38 0.00 3.65
C GLN A 48 -4.24 0.49 2.77
N LEU A 49 -4.20 0.04 1.52
CA LEU A 49 -3.16 0.48 0.61
C LEU A 49 -3.30 1.97 0.29
N VAL A 50 -4.52 2.47 0.11
CA VAL A 50 -4.75 3.90 -0.06
C VAL A 50 -4.24 4.67 1.15
N PHE A 51 -4.58 4.18 2.35
CA PHE A 51 -4.16 4.83 3.59
C PHE A 51 -2.64 4.87 3.73
N LEU A 52 -1.97 3.80 3.32
CA LEU A 52 -0.52 3.67 3.51
C LEU A 52 0.30 4.23 2.36
N ALA A 53 -0.33 4.55 1.24
CA ALA A 53 0.40 4.84 0.00
C ALA A 53 1.30 6.05 0.12
N ALA A 54 0.83 7.13 0.73
CA ALA A 54 1.66 8.34 0.86
C ALA A 54 2.85 8.08 1.77
N LYS A 55 2.65 7.29 2.84
CA LYS A 55 3.74 6.94 3.73
C LYS A 55 4.76 6.05 3.04
N LEU A 56 4.28 5.11 2.22
CA LEU A 56 5.19 4.28 1.43
C LEU A 56 6.05 5.12 0.50
N GLU A 57 5.45 6.08 -0.17
CA GLU A 57 6.19 6.95 -1.06
C GLU A 57 7.25 7.72 -0.31
N LYS A 58 6.91 8.27 0.85
CA LYS A 58 7.83 9.04 1.66
C LYS A 58 8.94 8.15 2.23
N ASP A 59 8.58 7.02 2.83
CA ASP A 59 9.53 6.16 3.52
C ASP A 59 10.48 5.45 2.55
N SER A 60 10.03 5.22 1.32
CA SER A 60 10.86 4.58 0.30
C SER A 60 11.66 5.62 -0.51
N HIS A 61 11.57 6.88 -0.16
CA HIS A 61 12.25 7.97 -0.88
C HIS A 61 11.88 7.97 -2.37
N GLY A 62 10.61 7.70 -2.65
CA GLY A 62 10.12 7.72 -4.02
C GLY A 62 10.34 6.45 -4.82
N LEU A 63 10.91 5.41 -4.22
CA LEU A 63 11.07 4.14 -4.90
C LEU A 63 9.71 3.55 -5.26
N VAL A 64 8.74 3.67 -4.35
CA VAL A 64 7.37 3.26 -4.58
C VAL A 64 6.51 4.50 -4.50
N THR A 65 5.83 4.85 -5.58
CA THR A 65 5.00 6.04 -5.59
C THR A 65 3.53 5.69 -5.56
N ARG A 66 2.70 6.68 -5.21
CA ARG A 66 1.26 6.47 -5.24
C ARG A 66 0.77 6.13 -6.65
N LYS A 67 1.42 6.70 -7.67
CA LYS A 67 1.08 6.39 -9.05
C LYS A 67 1.45 4.95 -9.41
N ASP A 68 2.54 4.44 -8.86
CA ASP A 68 2.93 3.05 -9.09
C ASP A 68 1.94 2.08 -8.47
N LEU A 69 1.43 2.42 -7.29
CA LEU A 69 0.50 1.55 -6.57
C LEU A 69 -0.91 1.60 -7.15
N PHE A 70 -1.27 2.69 -7.78
CA PHE A 70 -2.60 2.89 -8.34
C PHE A 70 -2.48 3.38 -9.78
N PRO A 71 -1.93 2.56 -10.68
CA PRO A 71 -1.62 3.03 -12.04
C PRO A 71 -2.85 3.42 -12.85
N ASN A 72 -4.01 2.88 -12.49
CA ASN A 72 -5.22 3.09 -13.29
C ASN A 72 -6.20 4.04 -12.68
N ASN A 73 -5.92 4.57 -11.50
CA ASN A 73 -6.89 5.45 -10.82
C ASN A 73 -6.26 6.43 -9.83
N TRP A 74 -4.94 6.62 -9.87
CA TRP A 74 -4.31 7.53 -8.92
C TRP A 74 -4.88 8.94 -9.00
N TRP A 75 -5.28 9.39 -10.18
CA TRP A 75 -5.83 10.74 -10.35
C TRP A 75 -7.19 10.90 -9.69
N MET A 76 -7.91 9.80 -9.49
CA MET A 76 -9.19 9.84 -8.80
C MET A 76 -9.02 9.89 -7.30
N VAL A 77 -8.01 9.19 -6.79
CA VAL A 77 -7.74 9.13 -5.35
C VAL A 77 -6.99 10.39 -4.90
N TRP A 78 -6.04 10.85 -5.71
CA TRP A 78 -5.22 12.01 -5.38
C TRP A 78 -5.24 13.00 -6.53
N PRO A 79 -6.36 13.72 -6.73
CA PRO A 79 -6.44 14.67 -7.85
C PRO A 79 -5.34 15.72 -7.85
N GLU A 80 -4.84 16.06 -6.67
CA GLU A 80 -3.79 17.07 -6.56
C GLU A 80 -2.52 16.65 -7.27
N LEU A 81 -2.27 15.36 -7.45
CA LEU A 81 -1.10 14.89 -8.17
C LEU A 81 -1.19 15.17 -9.68
N ALA A 82 -2.40 15.32 -10.19
CA ALA A 82 -2.61 15.57 -11.60
C ALA A 82 -2.38 17.03 -11.99
N LYS A 83 -2.29 17.90 -10.99
CA LYS A 83 -2.17 19.34 -11.25
C LYS A 83 -0.73 19.81 -11.38
N THR A 84 0.23 18.97 -11.16
CA THR A 84 1.63 19.37 -11.22
C THR A 84 2.26 19.20 -12.59
#